data_3d51793d97e3f1523772ae6440ea083c
#
_entry.id   3d51793d97e3f1523772ae6440ea083c
#
_cell.length_a   1.000
_cell.length_b   1.000
_cell.length_c   1.000
_cell.angle_alpha   90.00
_cell.angle_beta   90.00
_cell.angle_gamma   90.00
#
_symmetry.space_group_name_H-M   'P 1'
#
loop_
_entity.id
_entity.type
_entity.pdbx_description
1 polymer ?
#
loop_
_entity_poly.entity_id
_entity_poly.type
_entity_poly.pdbx_seq_one_letter_code
_entity_poly.pdbx_strand_id
1 'polypeptide(L)'
;TATVRMLIKNCDYSNDAIECMLETATASDLPAHLRKEVQDAISSNIDFLKGKNKFCNKIREKIYHFEKARDSDWCIGDDEMNWLKNLLEAILPDDIIEANLWKFKAFLPVYELRRREDDIRKWTEKQLSFRVAAVKELYKRIGFDGLRKIAEKSEDKYQTGLAFAKFKTTYPMIDFVINEGFDNQLLAGFFISLFNTNKERYWKVVRKYNNRNDILISIGTNEELTRFVETLPEEAKENYWKTVSVWCYSDDTLNIMAEQLLKVGRSGDVLSLLCRVNYGGKDIPVAPAFNA
;
A
#
# COMPACT_ATOMS: atom_id res chain seq x y z
N THR A 1 20.36 -16.56 32.28
CA THR A 1 19.49 -17.16 33.34
C THR A 1 18.98 -16.14 34.34
N ALA A 2 19.85 -15.51 35.17
CA ALA A 2 19.43 -14.46 36.10
C ALA A 2 18.85 -13.22 35.38
N THR A 3 19.47 -12.78 34.29
CA THR A 3 19.06 -11.63 33.47
C THR A 3 17.63 -11.81 32.89
N VAL A 4 17.29 -13.01 32.37
CA VAL A 4 15.95 -13.28 31.83
C VAL A 4 14.89 -13.18 32.92
N ARG A 5 15.14 -13.74 34.10
CA ARG A 5 14.21 -13.64 35.22
C ARG A 5 14.08 -12.22 35.79
N MET A 6 15.16 -11.45 35.75
CA MET A 6 15.10 -10.02 36.07
C MET A 6 14.26 -9.23 35.04
N LEU A 7 14.40 -9.54 33.74
CA LEU A 7 13.58 -8.93 32.69
C LEU A 7 12.09 -9.18 32.95
N ILE A 8 11.72 -10.46 33.20
CA ILE A 8 10.33 -10.82 33.50
C ILE A 8 9.82 -10.11 34.76
N LYS A 9 10.61 -10.12 35.83
CA LYS A 9 10.19 -9.56 37.11
C LYS A 9 10.03 -8.04 37.10
N ASN A 10 10.86 -7.34 36.32
CA ASN A 10 10.89 -5.89 36.27
C ASN A 10 10.22 -5.32 35.00
N CYS A 11 9.53 -6.15 34.22
CA CYS A 11 8.81 -5.69 33.03
C CYS A 11 7.66 -4.77 33.44
N ASP A 12 7.73 -3.52 33.02
CA ASP A 12 6.67 -2.52 33.19
C ASP A 12 5.61 -2.58 32.07
N TYR A 13 5.73 -3.55 31.18
CA TYR A 13 4.89 -3.71 29.98
C TYR A 13 4.80 -2.47 29.09
N SER A 14 5.80 -1.58 29.19
CA SER A 14 6.03 -0.55 28.17
C SER A 14 6.30 -1.19 26.80
N ASN A 15 6.09 -0.45 25.72
CA ASN A 15 6.30 -0.99 24.37
C ASN A 15 7.72 -1.52 24.17
N ASP A 16 8.73 -0.87 24.74
CA ASP A 16 10.13 -1.25 24.58
C ASP A 16 10.47 -2.50 25.43
N ALA A 17 9.91 -2.61 26.64
CA ALA A 17 10.07 -3.79 27.49
C ALA A 17 9.41 -5.03 26.87
N ILE A 18 8.19 -4.89 26.32
CA ILE A 18 7.49 -5.97 25.62
C ILE A 18 8.25 -6.40 24.35
N GLU A 19 8.80 -5.45 23.60
CA GLU A 19 9.61 -5.75 22.41
C GLU A 19 10.87 -6.55 22.81
N CYS A 20 11.56 -6.15 23.87
CA CYS A 20 12.69 -6.88 24.41
C CYS A 20 12.29 -8.31 24.87
N MET A 21 11.14 -8.46 25.53
CA MET A 21 10.62 -9.77 25.89
C MET A 21 10.32 -10.64 24.67
N LEU A 22 9.73 -10.06 23.62
CA LEU A 22 9.43 -10.79 22.38
C LEU A 22 10.72 -11.24 21.67
N GLU A 23 11.75 -10.39 21.63
CA GLU A 23 13.07 -10.77 21.11
C GLU A 23 13.66 -11.95 21.90
N THR A 24 13.60 -11.85 23.23
CA THR A 24 14.09 -12.92 24.13
C THR A 24 13.30 -14.21 23.99
N ALA A 25 11.97 -14.14 23.86
CA ALA A 25 11.09 -15.30 23.71
C ALA A 25 11.32 -16.07 22.39
N THR A 26 11.98 -15.43 21.41
CA THR A 26 12.25 -15.99 20.07
C THR A 26 13.74 -16.07 19.74
N ALA A 27 14.63 -15.87 20.72
CA ALA A 27 16.09 -15.92 20.51
C ALA A 27 16.55 -17.38 20.36
N SER A 28 17.05 -17.78 19.20
CA SER A 28 17.48 -19.16 18.91
C SER A 28 18.69 -19.61 19.73
N ASP A 29 19.53 -18.68 20.17
CA ASP A 29 20.70 -18.90 21.01
C ASP A 29 20.37 -19.06 22.50
N LEU A 30 19.12 -18.79 22.90
CA LEU A 30 18.66 -18.95 24.28
C LEU A 30 18.12 -20.37 24.51
N PRO A 31 18.45 -21.03 25.67
CA PRO A 31 17.89 -22.33 26.02
C PRO A 31 16.35 -22.35 25.99
N ALA A 32 15.75 -23.43 25.44
CA ALA A 32 14.31 -23.54 25.21
C ALA A 32 13.46 -23.28 26.47
N HIS A 33 13.92 -23.80 27.67
CA HIS A 33 13.22 -23.58 28.94
C HIS A 33 13.14 -22.08 29.32
N LEU A 34 14.18 -21.28 28.99
CA LEU A 34 14.19 -19.83 29.29
C LEU A 34 13.29 -19.07 28.29
N ARG A 35 13.30 -19.45 27.01
CA ARG A 35 12.33 -18.90 26.05
C ARG A 35 10.92 -19.16 26.53
N LYS A 36 10.64 -20.38 27.01
CA LYS A 36 9.32 -20.77 27.53
C LYS A 36 8.91 -19.94 28.75
N GLU A 37 9.83 -19.71 29.73
CA GLU A 37 9.55 -18.81 30.87
C GLU A 37 9.09 -17.42 30.39
N VAL A 38 9.74 -16.85 29.35
CA VAL A 38 9.36 -15.52 28.80
C VAL A 38 8.02 -15.59 28.03
N GLN A 39 7.80 -16.64 27.25
CA GLN A 39 6.53 -16.86 26.53
C GLN A 39 5.36 -16.94 27.50
N ASP A 40 5.52 -17.68 28.59
CA ASP A 40 4.49 -17.82 29.61
C ASP A 40 4.22 -16.49 30.33
N ALA A 41 5.25 -15.69 30.60
CA ALA A 41 5.10 -14.36 31.16
C ALA A 41 4.35 -13.41 30.23
N ILE A 42 4.66 -13.41 28.93
CA ILE A 42 3.92 -12.63 27.92
C ILE A 42 2.45 -13.10 27.88
N SER A 43 2.22 -14.41 27.79
CA SER A 43 0.90 -15.02 27.67
C SER A 43 0.02 -14.75 28.90
N SER A 44 0.61 -14.67 30.10
CA SER A 44 -0.10 -14.32 31.33
C SER A 44 -0.55 -12.86 31.40
N ASN A 45 -0.07 -12.00 30.49
CA ASN A 45 -0.35 -10.58 30.47
C ASN A 45 -1.00 -10.11 29.15
N ILE A 46 -1.74 -11.01 28.49
CA ILE A 46 -2.41 -10.75 27.21
C ILE A 46 -3.30 -9.50 27.26
N ASP A 47 -4.01 -9.26 28.36
CA ASP A 47 -4.90 -8.11 28.51
C ASP A 47 -4.19 -6.77 28.36
N PHE A 48 -2.93 -6.65 28.79
CA PHE A 48 -2.10 -5.47 28.57
C PHE A 48 -1.68 -5.28 27.12
N LEU A 49 -1.68 -6.36 26.33
CA LEU A 49 -1.22 -6.38 24.94
C LEU A 49 -2.36 -6.19 23.95
N LYS A 50 -3.58 -6.49 24.39
CA LYS A 50 -4.78 -6.47 23.55
C LYS A 50 -4.97 -5.09 22.91
N GLY A 51 -5.16 -5.07 21.60
CA GLY A 51 -5.38 -3.85 20.83
C GLY A 51 -4.15 -2.97 20.59
N LYS A 52 -2.97 -3.35 21.05
CA LYS A 52 -1.73 -2.59 20.78
C LYS A 52 -1.21 -2.89 19.36
N ASN A 53 -1.65 -2.10 18.39
CA ASN A 53 -1.31 -2.27 16.99
C ASN A 53 0.21 -2.36 16.72
N LYS A 54 1.04 -1.56 17.41
CA LYS A 54 2.50 -1.63 17.27
C LYS A 54 3.02 -3.02 17.57
N PHE A 55 2.54 -3.65 18.65
CA PHE A 55 2.95 -4.99 19.05
C PHE A 55 2.42 -6.08 18.11
N CYS A 56 1.14 -5.99 17.70
CA CYS A 56 0.59 -6.88 16.67
C CYS A 56 1.43 -6.86 15.37
N ASN A 57 1.84 -5.66 14.93
CA ASN A 57 2.67 -5.52 13.74
C ASN A 57 4.05 -6.16 13.92
N LYS A 58 4.68 -5.98 15.08
CA LYS A 58 5.97 -6.59 15.38
C LYS A 58 5.92 -8.12 15.35
N ILE A 59 4.85 -8.71 15.92
CA ILE A 59 4.64 -10.16 15.84
C ILE A 59 4.46 -10.61 14.38
N ARG A 60 3.65 -9.89 13.57
CA ARG A 60 3.49 -10.22 12.14
C ARG A 60 4.81 -10.18 11.40
N GLU A 61 5.63 -9.14 11.64
CA GLU A 61 6.96 -9.02 11.03
C GLU A 61 7.86 -10.20 11.41
N LYS A 62 7.87 -10.61 12.71
CA LYS A 62 8.63 -11.77 13.17
C LYS A 62 8.16 -13.05 12.50
N ILE A 63 6.85 -13.33 12.51
CA ILE A 63 6.29 -14.48 11.82
C ILE A 63 6.70 -14.49 10.34
N TYR A 64 6.60 -13.33 9.65
CA TYR A 64 7.02 -13.19 8.25
C TYR A 64 8.50 -13.53 8.07
N HIS A 65 9.39 -13.00 8.91
CA HIS A 65 10.83 -13.25 8.81
C HIS A 65 11.18 -14.72 9.07
N PHE A 66 10.60 -15.35 10.07
CA PHE A 66 10.83 -16.75 10.38
C PHE A 66 10.27 -17.70 9.30
N GLU A 67 9.06 -17.45 8.79
CA GLU A 67 8.53 -18.25 7.68
C GLU A 67 9.36 -18.12 6.41
N LYS A 68 9.95 -16.95 6.17
CA LYS A 68 10.86 -16.74 5.04
C LYS A 68 12.20 -17.48 5.20
N ALA A 69 12.67 -17.61 6.44
CA ALA A 69 13.96 -18.19 6.78
C ALA A 69 13.84 -19.60 7.39
N ARG A 70 12.74 -20.31 7.16
CA ARG A 70 12.38 -21.56 7.83
C ARG A 70 13.44 -22.66 7.74
N ASP A 71 14.23 -22.66 6.67
CA ASP A 71 15.31 -23.62 6.45
C ASP A 71 16.66 -23.18 7.06
N SER A 72 16.70 -22.08 7.81
CA SER A 72 17.91 -21.53 8.42
C SER A 72 18.09 -22.01 9.86
N ASP A 73 19.32 -22.28 10.27
CA ASP A 73 19.68 -22.80 11.61
C ASP A 73 19.26 -21.86 12.76
N TRP A 74 19.09 -20.57 12.47
CA TRP A 74 18.63 -19.55 13.44
C TRP A 74 17.11 -19.39 13.51
N CYS A 75 16.35 -20.12 12.68
CA CYS A 75 14.90 -20.06 12.71
C CYS A 75 14.35 -20.75 13.97
N ILE A 76 13.29 -20.17 14.52
CA ILE A 76 12.57 -20.78 15.64
C ILE A 76 11.83 -22.05 15.20
N GLY A 77 11.59 -22.96 16.16
CA GLY A 77 10.84 -24.19 15.92
C GLY A 77 9.34 -23.97 15.67
N ASP A 78 8.66 -25.04 15.29
CA ASP A 78 7.22 -25.00 15.02
C ASP A 78 6.40 -24.62 16.26
N ASP A 79 6.83 -25.02 17.46
CA ASP A 79 6.13 -24.69 18.71
C ASP A 79 6.16 -23.19 19.01
N GLU A 80 7.31 -22.56 18.87
CA GLU A 80 7.46 -21.11 19.02
C GLU A 80 6.72 -20.34 17.93
N MET A 81 6.72 -20.86 16.71
CA MET A 81 5.96 -20.27 15.60
C MET A 81 4.45 -20.32 15.87
N ASN A 82 3.95 -21.46 16.34
CA ASN A 82 2.55 -21.62 16.73
C ASN A 82 2.18 -20.71 17.90
N TRP A 83 3.08 -20.59 18.89
CA TRP A 83 2.91 -19.65 20.00
C TRP A 83 2.77 -18.19 19.49
N LEU A 84 3.63 -17.74 18.57
CA LEU A 84 3.53 -16.39 17.99
C LEU A 84 2.19 -16.16 17.26
N LYS A 85 1.73 -17.15 16.49
CA LYS A 85 0.45 -17.08 15.77
C LYS A 85 -0.73 -17.00 16.75
N ASN A 86 -0.74 -17.84 17.76
CA ASN A 86 -1.79 -17.86 18.79
C ASN A 86 -1.79 -16.56 19.62
N LEU A 87 -0.60 -16.04 19.96
CA LEU A 87 -0.46 -14.76 20.65
C LEU A 87 -1.04 -13.63 19.80
N LEU A 88 -0.69 -13.58 18.50
CA LEU A 88 -1.21 -12.58 17.59
C LEU A 88 -2.74 -12.59 17.55
N GLU A 89 -3.36 -13.75 17.43
CA GLU A 89 -4.82 -13.89 17.41
C GLU A 89 -5.46 -13.40 18.71
N ALA A 90 -4.86 -13.72 19.87
CA ALA A 90 -5.38 -13.34 21.18
C ALA A 90 -5.34 -11.83 21.45
N ILE A 91 -4.37 -11.10 20.84
CA ILE A 91 -4.17 -9.66 21.10
C ILE A 91 -4.71 -8.75 20.01
N LEU A 92 -5.36 -9.29 18.96
CA LEU A 92 -5.93 -8.46 17.90
C LEU A 92 -6.90 -7.41 18.49
N PRO A 93 -6.93 -6.20 17.91
CA PRO A 93 -7.90 -5.19 18.28
C PRO A 93 -9.35 -5.68 18.06
N ASP A 94 -10.24 -5.35 18.99
CA ASP A 94 -11.69 -5.62 18.82
C ASP A 94 -12.30 -4.69 17.76
N ASP A 95 -11.75 -3.48 17.59
CA ASP A 95 -12.16 -2.55 16.53
C ASP A 95 -11.72 -3.07 15.16
N ILE A 96 -12.69 -3.28 14.28
CA ILE A 96 -12.45 -3.87 12.96
C ILE A 96 -11.56 -2.99 12.05
N ILE A 97 -11.58 -1.66 12.22
CA ILE A 97 -10.71 -0.75 11.45
C ILE A 97 -9.26 -0.99 11.89
N GLU A 98 -9.02 -0.95 13.20
CA GLU A 98 -7.69 -1.16 13.77
C GLU A 98 -7.16 -2.57 13.45
N ALA A 99 -8.02 -3.59 13.53
CA ALA A 99 -7.66 -4.98 13.19
C ALA A 99 -7.24 -5.16 11.73
N ASN A 100 -7.74 -4.33 10.81
CA ASN A 100 -7.43 -4.38 9.39
C ASN A 100 -6.39 -3.35 8.92
N LEU A 101 -6.08 -2.32 9.74
CA LEU A 101 -5.23 -1.19 9.32
C LEU A 101 -3.84 -1.61 8.83
N TRP A 102 -3.26 -2.66 9.43
CA TRP A 102 -1.95 -3.18 9.03
C TRP A 102 -1.88 -3.64 7.56
N LYS A 103 -3.02 -4.04 6.97
CA LYS A 103 -3.11 -4.47 5.56
C LYS A 103 -2.93 -3.30 4.57
N PHE A 104 -3.06 -2.06 5.07
CA PHE A 104 -2.96 -0.83 4.28
C PHE A 104 -1.67 -0.05 4.56
N LYS A 105 -0.67 -0.73 5.10
CA LYS A 105 0.69 -0.21 5.21
C LYS A 105 1.45 -0.31 3.90
N ALA A 106 2.48 0.54 3.74
CA ALA A 106 3.40 0.50 2.59
C ALA A 106 4.11 -0.85 2.49
N PHE A 107 4.57 -1.38 3.62
CA PHE A 107 5.08 -2.76 3.71
C PHE A 107 4.03 -3.67 4.36
N LEU A 108 3.62 -4.71 3.63
CA LEU A 108 2.64 -5.68 4.08
C LEU A 108 3.33 -7.01 4.43
N PRO A 109 3.58 -7.30 5.72
CA PRO A 109 4.20 -8.57 6.16
C PRO A 109 3.17 -9.71 6.14
N VAL A 110 2.86 -10.23 4.95
CA VAL A 110 1.96 -11.37 4.79
C VAL A 110 2.80 -12.63 4.80
N TYR A 111 2.81 -13.34 5.92
CA TYR A 111 3.63 -14.54 6.11
C TYR A 111 3.14 -15.73 5.29
N GLU A 112 1.87 -15.78 4.89
CA GLU A 112 1.33 -16.79 3.97
C GLU A 112 1.89 -16.64 2.55
N LEU A 113 2.50 -15.49 2.24
CA LEU A 113 3.11 -15.22 0.95
C LEU A 113 4.61 -15.53 1.00
N ARG A 114 4.98 -16.81 0.88
CA ARG A 114 6.39 -17.19 0.74
C ARG A 114 6.98 -16.54 -0.51
N ARG A 115 8.07 -15.76 -0.32
CA ARG A 115 8.78 -15.04 -1.38
C ARG A 115 9.57 -15.96 -2.33
N ARG A 116 9.29 -17.25 -2.36
CA ARG A 116 9.92 -18.21 -3.27
C ARG A 116 9.36 -18.19 -4.69
N GLU A 117 8.35 -17.41 -4.94
CA GLU A 117 7.88 -17.21 -6.29
C GLU A 117 8.64 -16.04 -6.89
N ASP A 118 9.47 -16.31 -7.90
CA ASP A 118 10.24 -15.34 -8.71
C ASP A 118 9.35 -14.36 -9.48
N ASP A 119 8.03 -14.40 -9.28
CA ASP A 119 7.04 -13.57 -9.95
C ASP A 119 6.51 -12.48 -9.01
N ILE A 120 7.13 -11.31 -9.10
CA ILE A 120 6.72 -10.08 -8.40
C ILE A 120 5.23 -9.78 -8.64
N ARG A 121 4.68 -10.12 -9.81
CA ARG A 121 3.27 -9.87 -10.15
C ARG A 121 2.35 -10.70 -9.27
N LYS A 122 2.59 -12.00 -9.15
CA LYS A 122 1.79 -12.88 -8.30
C LYS A 122 1.82 -12.44 -6.84
N TRP A 123 2.99 -12.03 -6.37
CA TRP A 123 3.14 -11.52 -5.01
C TRP A 123 2.31 -10.24 -4.79
N THR A 124 2.38 -9.28 -5.74
CA THR A 124 1.59 -8.04 -5.70
C THR A 124 0.09 -8.32 -5.77
N GLU A 125 -0.34 -9.26 -6.63
CA GLU A 125 -1.74 -9.66 -6.74
C GLU A 125 -2.26 -10.30 -5.44
N LYS A 126 -1.47 -11.15 -4.80
CA LYS A 126 -1.82 -11.73 -3.50
C LYS A 126 -1.95 -10.65 -2.43
N GLN A 127 -1.00 -9.72 -2.32
CA GLN A 127 -1.13 -8.59 -1.38
C GLN A 127 -2.40 -7.77 -1.63
N LEU A 128 -2.70 -7.49 -2.89
CA LEU A 128 -3.92 -6.78 -3.25
C LEU A 128 -5.17 -7.58 -2.84
N SER A 129 -5.16 -8.90 -2.97
CA SER A 129 -6.28 -9.76 -2.55
C SER A 129 -6.57 -9.67 -1.04
N PHE A 130 -5.55 -9.55 -0.18
CA PHE A 130 -5.73 -9.32 1.27
C PHE A 130 -6.38 -7.96 1.55
N ARG A 131 -5.97 -6.91 0.84
CA ARG A 131 -6.58 -5.58 0.95
C ARG A 131 -8.04 -5.60 0.49
N VAL A 132 -8.33 -6.26 -0.63
CA VAL A 132 -9.70 -6.41 -1.14
C VAL A 132 -10.59 -7.17 -0.16
N ALA A 133 -10.09 -8.24 0.46
CA ALA A 133 -10.83 -8.98 1.48
C ALA A 133 -11.16 -8.10 2.69
N ALA A 134 -10.21 -7.27 3.15
CA ALA A 134 -10.43 -6.30 4.23
C ALA A 134 -11.47 -5.23 3.83
N VAL A 135 -11.37 -4.66 2.63
CA VAL A 135 -12.35 -3.69 2.10
C VAL A 135 -13.75 -4.30 2.08
N LYS A 136 -13.87 -5.53 1.60
CA LYS A 136 -15.15 -6.27 1.56
C LYS A 136 -15.74 -6.48 2.96
N GLU A 137 -14.92 -6.86 3.92
CA GLU A 137 -15.32 -7.05 5.32
C GLU A 137 -15.78 -5.73 5.94
N LEU A 138 -14.99 -4.67 5.80
CA LEU A 138 -15.31 -3.33 6.32
C LEU A 138 -16.61 -2.80 5.72
N TYR A 139 -16.77 -2.92 4.39
CA TYR A 139 -17.99 -2.49 3.73
C TYR A 139 -19.21 -3.28 4.20
N LYS A 140 -19.07 -4.60 4.38
CA LYS A 140 -20.17 -5.46 4.85
C LYS A 140 -20.63 -5.10 6.28
N ARG A 141 -19.71 -4.73 7.17
CA ARG A 141 -19.99 -4.46 8.58
C ARG A 141 -20.36 -3.00 8.87
N ILE A 142 -19.71 -2.06 8.20
CA ILE A 142 -19.81 -0.62 8.53
C ILE A 142 -20.23 0.21 7.30
N GLY A 143 -20.24 -0.34 6.09
CA GLY A 143 -20.58 0.41 4.88
C GLY A 143 -19.47 1.37 4.43
N PHE A 144 -19.87 2.51 3.86
CA PHE A 144 -18.93 3.54 3.39
C PHE A 144 -18.14 4.21 4.51
N ASP A 145 -18.69 4.30 5.73
CA ASP A 145 -17.96 4.85 6.89
C ASP A 145 -16.72 4.03 7.23
N GLY A 146 -16.80 2.70 7.11
CA GLY A 146 -15.62 1.83 7.26
C GLY A 146 -14.56 2.09 6.21
N LEU A 147 -14.96 2.33 4.96
CA LEU A 147 -14.05 2.65 3.87
C LEU A 147 -13.43 4.04 4.04
N ARG A 148 -14.19 5.02 4.50
CA ARG A 148 -13.68 6.37 4.79
C ARG A 148 -12.57 6.30 5.85
N LYS A 149 -12.86 5.65 6.99
CA LYS A 149 -11.90 5.53 8.11
C LYS A 149 -10.61 4.80 7.70
N ILE A 150 -10.72 3.73 6.90
CA ILE A 150 -9.51 3.04 6.43
C ILE A 150 -8.73 3.89 5.41
N ALA A 151 -9.41 4.60 4.52
CA ALA A 151 -8.79 5.52 3.57
C ALA A 151 -8.03 6.65 4.27
N GLU A 152 -8.60 7.23 5.34
CA GLU A 152 -7.96 8.27 6.15
C GLU A 152 -6.70 7.78 6.86
N LYS A 153 -6.76 6.57 7.45
CA LYS A 153 -5.69 6.00 8.27
C LYS A 153 -4.63 5.22 7.48
N SER A 154 -4.90 4.82 6.23
CA SER A 154 -3.97 4.02 5.43
C SER A 154 -2.66 4.76 5.14
N GLU A 155 -1.54 4.06 5.21
CA GLU A 155 -0.23 4.59 4.80
C GLU A 155 -0.06 4.55 3.27
N ASP A 156 -0.53 3.49 2.63
CA ASP A 156 -0.46 3.29 1.19
C ASP A 156 -1.80 3.64 0.53
N LYS A 157 -1.99 4.91 0.23
CA LYS A 157 -3.20 5.45 -0.39
C LYS A 157 -3.45 4.85 -1.77
N TYR A 158 -2.40 4.69 -2.57
CA TYR A 158 -2.52 4.15 -3.92
C TYR A 158 -3.06 2.71 -3.91
N GLN A 159 -2.48 1.84 -3.08
CA GLN A 159 -2.95 0.46 -2.97
C GLN A 159 -4.34 0.37 -2.34
N THR A 160 -4.70 1.32 -1.47
CA THR A 160 -6.06 1.43 -0.92
C THR A 160 -7.06 1.73 -2.04
N GLY A 161 -6.75 2.67 -2.92
CA GLY A 161 -7.55 2.98 -4.11
C GLY A 161 -7.70 1.79 -5.07
N LEU A 162 -6.61 1.07 -5.34
CA LEU A 162 -6.65 -0.19 -6.11
C LEU A 162 -7.59 -1.21 -5.47
N ALA A 163 -7.53 -1.39 -4.14
CA ALA A 163 -8.37 -2.34 -3.41
C ALA A 163 -9.86 -1.95 -3.49
N PHE A 164 -10.19 -0.67 -3.39
CA PHE A 164 -11.56 -0.17 -3.55
C PHE A 164 -12.11 -0.47 -4.95
N ALA A 165 -11.34 -0.20 -6.00
CA ALA A 165 -11.75 -0.46 -7.37
C ALA A 165 -11.89 -1.97 -7.65
N LYS A 166 -10.98 -2.81 -7.16
CA LYS A 166 -11.06 -4.26 -7.27
C LYS A 166 -12.23 -4.85 -6.51
N PHE A 167 -12.62 -4.25 -5.39
CA PHE A 167 -13.81 -4.66 -4.65
C PHE A 167 -15.09 -4.33 -5.42
N LYS A 168 -15.24 -3.08 -5.90
CA LYS A 168 -16.49 -2.65 -6.54
C LYS A 168 -16.30 -1.36 -7.35
N THR A 169 -16.79 -1.35 -8.58
CA THR A 169 -16.80 -0.18 -9.48
C THR A 169 -18.20 0.27 -9.86
N THR A 170 -19.18 0.14 -8.94
CA THR A 170 -20.55 0.66 -9.14
C THR A 170 -20.58 2.18 -9.00
N TYR A 171 -21.60 2.82 -9.55
CA TYR A 171 -21.74 4.28 -9.44
C TYR A 171 -21.74 4.79 -7.99
N PRO A 172 -22.43 4.15 -7.01
CA PRO A 172 -22.34 4.60 -5.61
C PRO A 172 -20.91 4.56 -5.04
N MET A 173 -20.09 3.58 -5.44
CA MET A 173 -18.69 3.52 -5.02
C MET A 173 -17.85 4.62 -5.71
N ILE A 174 -18.09 4.86 -6.99
CA ILE A 174 -17.41 5.92 -7.73
C ILE A 174 -17.77 7.29 -7.16
N ASP A 175 -19.07 7.53 -6.95
CA ASP A 175 -19.57 8.78 -6.36
C ASP A 175 -19.00 9.00 -4.95
N PHE A 176 -18.90 7.95 -4.14
CA PHE A 176 -18.24 7.98 -2.84
C PHE A 176 -16.77 8.40 -2.97
N VAL A 177 -15.99 7.72 -3.82
CA VAL A 177 -14.56 8.02 -3.98
C VAL A 177 -14.31 9.45 -4.46
N ILE A 178 -15.17 9.97 -5.35
CA ILE A 178 -15.04 11.33 -5.89
C ILE A 178 -15.47 12.40 -4.88
N ASN A 179 -16.52 12.15 -4.11
CA ASN A 179 -17.13 13.20 -3.27
C ASN A 179 -16.51 13.31 -1.88
N GLU A 180 -15.81 12.27 -1.40
CA GLU A 180 -15.14 12.30 -0.09
C GLU A 180 -13.89 13.18 -0.05
N GLY A 181 -13.35 13.61 -1.19
CA GLY A 181 -12.15 14.44 -1.22
C GLY A 181 -10.87 13.70 -0.81
N PHE A 182 -10.79 12.42 -1.13
CA PHE A 182 -9.62 11.62 -0.82
C PHE A 182 -8.35 12.13 -1.50
N ASP A 183 -7.20 11.72 -0.95
CA ASP A 183 -5.87 12.00 -1.48
C ASP A 183 -5.72 11.59 -2.94
N ASN A 184 -4.96 12.36 -3.71
CA ASN A 184 -4.72 12.13 -5.15
C ASN A 184 -4.10 10.75 -5.43
N GLN A 185 -3.32 10.17 -4.53
CA GLN A 185 -2.78 8.83 -4.71
C GLN A 185 -3.88 7.76 -4.60
N LEU A 186 -4.85 7.94 -3.70
CA LEU A 186 -6.00 7.04 -3.61
C LEU A 186 -6.85 7.13 -4.89
N LEU A 187 -7.13 8.34 -5.36
CA LEU A 187 -7.82 8.56 -6.63
C LEU A 187 -7.07 7.90 -7.79
N ALA A 188 -5.74 8.06 -7.86
CA ALA A 188 -4.90 7.44 -8.88
C ALA A 188 -5.02 5.91 -8.86
N GLY A 189 -4.90 5.28 -7.68
CA GLY A 189 -5.08 3.83 -7.54
C GLY A 189 -6.46 3.36 -7.98
N PHE A 190 -7.52 4.08 -7.61
CA PHE A 190 -8.88 3.73 -7.97
C PHE A 190 -9.13 3.87 -9.48
N PHE A 191 -8.81 5.02 -10.08
CA PHE A 191 -9.15 5.30 -11.46
C PHE A 191 -8.26 4.56 -12.46
N ILE A 192 -6.98 4.33 -12.16
CA ILE A 192 -6.14 3.47 -13.02
C ILE A 192 -6.67 2.04 -13.06
N SER A 193 -7.14 1.51 -11.93
CA SER A 193 -7.78 0.20 -11.89
C SER A 193 -9.09 0.18 -12.67
N LEU A 194 -9.91 1.21 -12.54
CA LEU A 194 -11.16 1.35 -13.31
C LEU A 194 -10.88 1.45 -14.81
N PHE A 195 -9.92 2.28 -15.23
CA PHE A 195 -9.52 2.43 -16.63
C PHE A 195 -9.04 1.11 -17.23
N ASN A 196 -8.16 0.38 -16.53
CA ASN A 196 -7.62 -0.89 -17.00
C ASN A 196 -8.66 -2.03 -17.04
N THR A 197 -9.70 -1.97 -16.21
CA THR A 197 -10.72 -3.04 -16.13
C THR A 197 -11.99 -2.71 -16.90
N ASN A 198 -12.35 -1.44 -17.04
CA ASN A 198 -13.56 -1.00 -17.72
C ASN A 198 -13.42 0.45 -18.25
N LYS A 199 -12.72 0.61 -19.36
CA LYS A 199 -12.48 1.89 -20.00
C LYS A 199 -13.76 2.66 -20.33
N GLU A 200 -14.78 1.96 -20.85
CA GLU A 200 -16.07 2.61 -21.19
C GLU A 200 -16.70 3.28 -19.97
N ARG A 201 -16.68 2.60 -18.81
CA ARG A 201 -17.18 3.18 -17.57
C ARG A 201 -16.33 4.35 -17.10
N TYR A 202 -15.01 4.24 -17.20
CA TYR A 202 -14.11 5.35 -16.89
C TYR A 202 -14.49 6.61 -17.68
N TRP A 203 -14.64 6.51 -19.00
CA TRP A 203 -15.01 7.66 -19.83
C TRP A 203 -16.42 8.21 -19.55
N LYS A 204 -17.37 7.35 -19.19
CA LYS A 204 -18.69 7.80 -18.70
C LYS A 204 -18.57 8.61 -17.41
N VAL A 205 -17.69 8.21 -16.50
CA VAL A 205 -17.43 8.93 -15.26
C VAL A 205 -16.78 10.26 -15.55
N VAL A 206 -15.72 10.31 -16.36
CA VAL A 206 -15.05 11.57 -16.75
C VAL A 206 -16.08 12.59 -17.25
N ARG A 207 -16.95 12.19 -18.19
CA ARG A 207 -17.99 13.09 -18.74
C ARG A 207 -19.04 13.48 -17.69
N LYS A 208 -19.49 12.55 -16.85
CA LYS A 208 -20.46 12.80 -15.75
C LYS A 208 -19.97 13.88 -14.79
N TYR A 209 -18.66 13.91 -14.52
CA TYR A 209 -18.04 14.83 -13.57
C TYR A 209 -17.34 16.03 -14.25
N ASN A 210 -17.80 16.41 -15.45
CA ASN A 210 -17.33 17.60 -16.17
C ASN A 210 -15.81 17.65 -16.36
N ASN A 211 -15.22 16.50 -16.68
CA ASN A 211 -13.79 16.38 -16.97
C ASN A 211 -12.90 16.87 -15.81
N ARG A 212 -13.27 16.56 -14.58
CA ARG A 212 -12.45 16.90 -13.39
C ARG A 212 -11.00 16.48 -13.59
N ASN A 213 -10.11 17.45 -13.39
CA ASN A 213 -8.69 17.29 -13.67
C ASN A 213 -8.03 16.18 -12.82
N ASP A 214 -8.42 16.05 -11.55
CA ASP A 214 -7.92 15.01 -10.64
C ASP A 214 -8.28 13.58 -11.11
N ILE A 215 -9.40 13.39 -11.81
CA ILE A 215 -9.77 12.12 -12.44
C ILE A 215 -8.91 11.86 -13.67
N LEU A 216 -8.66 12.91 -14.49
CA LEU A 216 -7.86 12.80 -15.73
C LEU A 216 -6.40 12.44 -15.42
N ILE A 217 -5.77 13.20 -14.53
CA ILE A 217 -4.35 13.00 -14.18
C ILE A 217 -4.09 11.66 -13.43
N SER A 218 -5.13 11.06 -12.85
CA SER A 218 -5.02 9.84 -12.04
C SER A 218 -4.56 8.62 -12.82
N ILE A 219 -4.81 8.55 -14.13
CA ILE A 219 -4.44 7.38 -14.96
C ILE A 219 -3.10 7.56 -15.70
N GLY A 220 -2.43 8.67 -15.50
CA GLY A 220 -1.19 9.01 -16.22
C GLY A 220 -1.42 9.36 -17.68
N THR A 221 -0.36 9.77 -18.38
CA THR A 221 -0.44 10.16 -19.78
C THR A 221 -0.32 8.94 -20.69
N ASN A 222 -1.33 8.73 -21.54
CA ASN A 222 -1.37 7.70 -22.58
C ASN A 222 -2.05 8.27 -23.84
N GLU A 223 -1.90 7.60 -24.97
CA GLU A 223 -2.40 8.09 -26.26
C GLU A 223 -3.89 8.40 -26.26
N GLU A 224 -4.71 7.53 -25.64
CA GLU A 224 -6.17 7.73 -25.59
C GLU A 224 -6.54 8.96 -24.77
N LEU A 225 -5.90 9.15 -23.60
CA LEU A 225 -6.11 10.33 -22.78
C LEU A 225 -5.60 11.60 -23.44
N THR A 226 -4.43 11.55 -24.09
CA THR A 226 -3.88 12.70 -24.81
C THR A 226 -4.84 13.18 -25.89
N ARG A 227 -5.36 12.26 -26.72
CA ARG A 227 -6.38 12.60 -27.73
C ARG A 227 -7.63 13.21 -27.09
N PHE A 228 -8.08 12.69 -25.96
CA PHE A 228 -9.23 13.23 -25.26
C PHE A 228 -8.95 14.64 -24.71
N VAL A 229 -7.79 14.86 -24.10
CA VAL A 229 -7.39 16.17 -23.55
C VAL A 229 -7.38 17.24 -24.65
N GLU A 230 -6.96 16.91 -25.88
CA GLU A 230 -7.00 17.84 -27.02
C GLU A 230 -8.43 18.28 -27.41
N THR A 231 -9.46 17.54 -27.00
CA THR A 231 -10.86 17.94 -27.23
C THR A 231 -11.43 18.86 -26.15
N LEU A 232 -10.69 19.11 -25.07
CA LEU A 232 -11.13 19.96 -23.96
C LEU A 232 -11.00 21.44 -24.29
N PRO A 233 -11.75 22.32 -23.60
CA PRO A 233 -11.50 23.77 -23.63
C PRO A 233 -10.05 24.09 -23.24
N GLU A 234 -9.50 25.19 -23.80
CA GLU A 234 -8.09 25.55 -23.65
C GLU A 234 -7.64 25.63 -22.17
N GLU A 235 -8.45 26.26 -21.32
CA GLU A 235 -8.19 26.39 -19.90
C GLU A 235 -8.08 24.97 -19.22
N ALA A 236 -8.93 24.04 -19.58
CA ALA A 236 -8.91 22.67 -19.04
C ALA A 236 -7.68 21.87 -19.53
N LYS A 237 -7.28 22.06 -20.79
CA LYS A 237 -6.02 21.49 -21.34
C LYS A 237 -4.80 22.03 -20.60
N GLU A 238 -4.72 23.34 -20.47
CA GLU A 238 -3.61 23.99 -19.78
C GLU A 238 -3.51 23.50 -18.32
N ASN A 239 -4.66 23.40 -17.60
CA ASN A 239 -4.70 22.89 -16.25
C ASN A 239 -4.25 21.44 -16.17
N TYR A 240 -4.67 20.58 -17.10
CA TYR A 240 -4.18 19.21 -17.18
C TYR A 240 -2.66 19.15 -17.32
N TRP A 241 -2.09 19.87 -18.29
CA TRP A 241 -0.64 19.86 -18.55
C TRP A 241 0.18 20.52 -17.45
N LYS A 242 -0.39 21.49 -16.71
CA LYS A 242 0.24 22.06 -15.51
C LYS A 242 0.34 21.11 -14.34
N THR A 243 -0.53 20.10 -14.26
CA THR A 243 -0.68 19.26 -13.06
C THR A 243 -0.35 17.78 -13.28
N VAL A 244 -0.35 17.30 -14.53
CA VAL A 244 -0.08 15.89 -14.84
C VAL A 244 1.31 15.45 -14.37
N SER A 245 1.39 14.22 -13.85
CA SER A 245 2.66 13.66 -13.39
C SER A 245 3.53 13.21 -14.56
N VAL A 246 4.78 13.68 -14.59
CA VAL A 246 5.81 13.23 -15.55
C VAL A 246 6.33 11.83 -15.28
N TRP A 247 5.84 11.20 -14.21
CA TRP A 247 6.26 9.86 -13.82
C TRP A 247 5.37 8.74 -14.36
N CYS A 248 4.20 9.09 -14.89
CA CYS A 248 3.17 8.16 -15.36
C CYS A 248 2.85 8.46 -16.83
N TYR A 249 3.63 7.92 -17.76
CA TYR A 249 3.44 8.09 -19.20
C TYR A 249 3.67 6.77 -19.96
N SER A 250 3.11 6.68 -21.17
CA SER A 250 3.47 5.65 -22.15
C SER A 250 4.55 6.18 -23.09
N ASP A 251 5.44 5.30 -23.55
CA ASP A 251 6.53 5.66 -24.48
C ASP A 251 6.00 6.41 -25.72
N ASP A 252 4.81 6.02 -26.21
CA ASP A 252 4.19 6.60 -27.42
C ASP A 252 3.74 8.06 -27.25
N THR A 253 3.62 8.56 -26.02
CA THR A 253 3.17 9.92 -25.71
C THR A 253 4.30 10.88 -25.32
N LEU A 254 5.53 10.40 -25.28
CA LEU A 254 6.65 11.12 -24.71
C LEU A 254 6.92 12.46 -25.40
N ASN A 255 6.93 12.50 -26.75
CA ASN A 255 7.17 13.71 -27.52
C ASN A 255 6.04 14.74 -27.32
N ILE A 256 4.79 14.28 -27.38
CA ILE A 256 3.63 15.15 -27.15
C ILE A 256 3.69 15.73 -25.74
N MET A 257 4.01 14.89 -24.76
CA MET A 257 4.13 15.32 -23.37
C MET A 257 5.23 16.38 -23.20
N ALA A 258 6.40 16.18 -23.80
CA ALA A 258 7.49 17.14 -23.73
C ALA A 258 7.09 18.50 -24.35
N GLU A 259 6.47 18.50 -25.53
CA GLU A 259 6.00 19.71 -26.19
C GLU A 259 4.94 20.46 -25.37
N GLN A 260 3.97 19.77 -24.81
CA GLN A 260 2.91 20.38 -24.03
C GLN A 260 3.42 20.92 -22.67
N LEU A 261 4.35 20.20 -22.02
CA LEU A 261 4.99 20.68 -20.80
C LEU A 261 5.81 21.97 -21.04
N LEU A 262 6.51 22.08 -22.19
CA LEU A 262 7.20 23.30 -22.57
C LEU A 262 6.22 24.46 -22.74
N LYS A 263 5.09 24.26 -23.43
CA LYS A 263 4.06 25.30 -23.63
C LYS A 263 3.51 25.85 -22.33
N VAL A 264 3.39 25.01 -21.29
CA VAL A 264 2.90 25.45 -19.96
C VAL A 264 4.02 25.86 -18.99
N GLY A 265 5.26 26.01 -19.48
CA GLY A 265 6.39 26.53 -18.70
C GLY A 265 7.05 25.51 -17.76
N ARG A 266 6.83 24.21 -17.95
CA ARG A 266 7.38 23.12 -17.13
C ARG A 266 8.67 22.52 -17.69
N SER A 267 9.63 23.38 -18.09
CA SER A 267 10.89 22.96 -18.70
C SER A 267 11.76 22.06 -17.82
N GLY A 268 11.74 22.25 -16.49
CA GLY A 268 12.44 21.38 -15.55
C GLY A 268 11.92 19.94 -15.55
N ASP A 269 10.61 19.78 -15.75
CA ASP A 269 9.98 18.46 -15.86
C ASP A 269 10.33 17.77 -17.17
N VAL A 270 10.48 18.52 -18.26
CA VAL A 270 10.96 18.00 -19.56
C VAL A 270 12.39 17.48 -19.43
N LEU A 271 13.28 18.19 -18.76
CA LEU A 271 14.62 17.71 -18.48
C LEU A 271 14.61 16.41 -17.67
N SER A 272 13.76 16.34 -16.64
CA SER A 272 13.59 15.12 -15.82
C SER A 272 13.09 13.94 -16.66
N LEU A 273 12.16 14.20 -17.59
CA LEU A 273 11.62 13.23 -18.53
C LEU A 273 12.72 12.69 -19.46
N LEU A 274 13.52 13.57 -20.08
CA LEU A 274 14.60 13.22 -20.97
C LEU A 274 15.74 12.44 -20.27
N CYS A 275 16.11 12.84 -19.05
CA CYS A 275 17.10 12.11 -18.27
C CYS A 275 16.70 10.65 -18.02
N ARG A 276 15.41 10.37 -17.77
CA ARG A 276 14.90 9.03 -17.54
C ARG A 276 14.96 8.13 -18.74
N VAL A 277 14.66 8.70 -19.90
CA VAL A 277 14.68 7.92 -21.15
C VAL A 277 16.08 7.47 -21.49
N ASN A 278 17.09 8.31 -21.27
CA ASN A 278 18.50 7.94 -21.46
C ASN A 278 18.96 6.81 -20.53
N TYR A 279 18.44 6.75 -19.29
CA TYR A 279 18.72 5.63 -18.37
C TYR A 279 18.04 4.32 -18.79
N GLY A 280 16.96 4.37 -19.57
CA GLY A 280 16.25 3.20 -20.09
C GLY A 280 16.84 2.61 -21.38
N GLY A 281 17.91 3.16 -21.93
CA GLY A 281 18.59 2.64 -23.12
C GLY A 281 17.81 2.81 -24.43
N LYS A 282 16.85 3.71 -24.51
CA LYS A 282 16.12 4.04 -25.72
C LYS A 282 16.61 5.39 -26.28
N ASP A 283 17.13 5.38 -27.51
CA ASP A 283 17.48 6.60 -28.22
C ASP A 283 16.22 7.42 -28.55
N ILE A 284 16.07 8.57 -27.91
CA ILE A 284 15.07 9.55 -28.33
C ILE A 284 15.75 10.56 -29.23
N PRO A 285 15.13 10.92 -30.38
CA PRO A 285 15.59 12.06 -31.16
C PRO A 285 15.40 13.35 -30.36
N VAL A 286 16.48 13.86 -29.79
CA VAL A 286 16.52 15.08 -28.94
C VAL A 286 16.36 16.37 -29.76
N ALA A 287 16.15 16.28 -31.06
CA ALA A 287 16.22 17.41 -31.99
C ALA A 287 15.20 18.52 -31.83
N PRO A 288 13.94 18.36 -31.42
CA PRO A 288 13.00 19.47 -31.34
C PRO A 288 13.08 20.35 -30.09
N ALA A 289 13.67 19.86 -28.98
CA ALA A 289 13.57 20.54 -27.69
C ALA A 289 14.56 21.70 -27.48
N PHE A 290 15.58 21.81 -28.31
CA PHE A 290 16.65 22.82 -28.16
C PHE A 290 16.67 23.95 -29.21
N ASN A 291 15.70 23.97 -30.13
CA ASN A 291 15.60 25.01 -31.17
C ASN A 291 14.46 26.02 -30.96
N ALA A 292 13.93 26.17 -29.75
CA ALA A 292 12.92 27.16 -29.41
C ALA A 292 13.45 28.24 -28.48
#